data_1bbc0835e905b0be6ae45ea24a92e96b
#
_entry.id   1bbc0835e905b0be6ae45ea24a92e96b
#
_cell.length_a   1.000
_cell.length_b   1.000
_cell.length_c   1.000
_cell.angle_alpha   90.00
_cell.angle_beta   90.00
_cell.angle_gamma   90.00
#
_symmetry.space_group_name_H-M   'P 1'
#
loop_
_entity.id
_entity.type
_entity.pdbx_description
1 polymer ?
#
loop_
_entity_poly.entity_id
_entity_poly.type
_entity_poly.pdbx_seq_one_letter_code
_entity_poly.pdbx_strand_id
1 'polypeptide(L)'
;MKQSIIFFSVIFLSISTSFAQMKKMENVDSFVKKMEQNASSVKSIESDFKQIKHIGAFKKDIVSSGKFYYKASDKVSLHYVAPQPYTVVMNSNKIKIESEGKKNIMNLKDNKQMQEMFNMLTVFMTGNLSNISKDYRMEYYEDGQYYLITVKPVNDSTNKYALDVYLNKKDMSVSKMRISENEGDYTEYHFSNQKLNTLNNDTLFKI
;
A
#
# COMPACT_ATOMS: atom_id res chain seq x y z
N MET A 1 -7.63 -40.19 -60.95
CA MET A 1 -7.61 -38.94 -60.25
C MET A 1 -7.41 -39.22 -58.73
N LYS A 2 -6.22 -39.01 -58.20
CA LYS A 2 -5.92 -39.24 -56.78
C LYS A 2 -5.99 -37.86 -56.03
N GLN A 3 -6.98 -37.72 -55.15
CA GLN A 3 -7.10 -36.55 -54.28
C GLN A 3 -6.19 -36.73 -53.06
N SER A 4 -5.19 -35.88 -52.95
CA SER A 4 -4.33 -35.79 -51.73
C SER A 4 -5.03 -34.87 -50.72
N ILE A 5 -5.41 -35.41 -49.59
CA ILE A 5 -5.94 -34.66 -48.44
C ILE A 5 -4.73 -34.24 -47.60
N ILE A 6 -4.46 -32.92 -47.59
CA ILE A 6 -3.45 -32.32 -46.72
C ILE A 6 -4.08 -32.05 -45.35
N PHE A 7 -3.66 -32.81 -44.33
CA PHE A 7 -4.05 -32.58 -42.93
C PHE A 7 -3.22 -31.40 -42.37
N PHE A 8 -3.90 -30.26 -42.17
CA PHE A 8 -3.29 -29.11 -41.51
C PHE A 8 -3.43 -29.30 -40.00
N SER A 9 -2.36 -29.76 -39.34
CA SER A 9 -2.30 -29.90 -37.89
C SER A 9 -2.10 -28.54 -37.28
N VAL A 10 -3.17 -27.95 -36.73
CA VAL A 10 -3.11 -26.73 -35.94
C VAL A 10 -2.60 -27.08 -34.55
N ILE A 11 -1.32 -26.77 -34.26
CA ILE A 11 -0.74 -26.88 -32.92
C ILE A 11 -1.28 -25.71 -32.10
N PHE A 12 -2.24 -25.99 -31.23
CA PHE A 12 -2.72 -25.04 -30.21
C PHE A 12 -1.65 -24.92 -29.13
N LEU A 13 -0.84 -23.87 -29.22
CA LEU A 13 0.09 -23.48 -28.13
C LEU A 13 -0.76 -22.93 -27.00
N SER A 14 -1.09 -23.76 -26.01
CA SER A 14 -1.70 -23.33 -24.75
C SER A 14 -0.67 -22.54 -23.96
N ILE A 15 -0.76 -21.20 -24.01
CA ILE A 15 -0.03 -20.32 -23.12
C ILE A 15 -0.67 -20.45 -21.74
N SER A 16 -0.15 -21.37 -20.93
CA SER A 16 -0.50 -21.44 -19.50
C SER A 16 0.07 -20.21 -18.82
N THR A 17 -0.76 -19.20 -18.54
CA THR A 17 -0.41 -18.12 -17.64
C THR A 17 -0.34 -18.71 -16.23
N SER A 18 0.83 -19.18 -15.83
CA SER A 18 1.10 -19.54 -14.44
C SER A 18 1.00 -18.26 -13.61
N PHE A 19 -0.12 -18.05 -12.92
CA PHE A 19 -0.14 -17.12 -11.80
C PHE A 19 0.87 -17.67 -10.78
N ALA A 20 1.98 -16.98 -10.62
CA ALA A 20 2.97 -17.37 -9.65
C ALA A 20 2.32 -17.29 -8.26
N GLN A 21 2.14 -18.45 -7.63
CA GLN A 21 1.58 -18.55 -6.29
C GLN A 21 2.58 -17.96 -5.30
N MET A 22 2.11 -17.08 -4.41
CA MET A 22 2.91 -16.55 -3.30
C MET A 22 3.42 -17.69 -2.43
N LYS A 23 4.74 -17.78 -2.26
CA LYS A 23 5.42 -18.75 -1.41
C LYS A 23 5.87 -18.09 -0.11
N LYS A 24 5.82 -18.83 0.99
CA LYS A 24 6.39 -18.34 2.25
C LYS A 24 7.90 -18.13 2.05
N MET A 25 8.40 -16.99 2.51
CA MET A 25 9.79 -16.62 2.36
C MET A 25 10.69 -17.46 3.26
N GLU A 26 11.77 -18.00 2.73
CA GLU A 26 12.72 -18.83 3.49
C GLU A 26 13.75 -17.98 4.25
N ASN A 27 14.23 -16.89 3.63
CA ASN A 27 15.28 -16.05 4.20
C ASN A 27 14.74 -14.64 4.55
N VAL A 28 13.95 -14.60 5.63
CA VAL A 28 13.33 -13.36 6.13
C VAL A 28 14.35 -12.34 6.60
N ASP A 29 15.43 -12.78 7.29
CA ASP A 29 16.43 -11.86 7.86
C ASP A 29 17.16 -11.07 6.76
N SER A 30 17.52 -11.74 5.66
CA SER A 30 18.13 -11.08 4.50
C SER A 30 17.19 -10.04 3.87
N PHE A 31 15.92 -10.36 3.78
CA PHE A 31 14.90 -9.46 3.25
C PHE A 31 14.71 -8.24 4.14
N VAL A 32 14.56 -8.43 5.46
CA VAL A 32 14.39 -7.35 6.44
C VAL A 32 15.60 -6.41 6.39
N LYS A 33 16.82 -6.96 6.40
CA LYS A 33 18.03 -6.16 6.26
C LYS A 33 18.07 -5.34 4.97
N LYS A 34 17.65 -5.92 3.85
CA LYS A 34 17.53 -5.20 2.58
C LYS A 34 16.50 -4.06 2.65
N MET A 35 15.35 -4.31 3.28
CA MET A 35 14.34 -3.28 3.51
C MET A 35 14.88 -2.11 4.33
N GLU A 36 15.53 -2.38 5.47
CA GLU A 36 16.10 -1.37 6.35
C GLU A 36 17.18 -0.53 5.65
N GLN A 37 18.03 -1.17 4.84
CA GLN A 37 19.03 -0.48 4.04
C GLN A 37 18.40 0.45 3.01
N ASN A 38 17.35 0.00 2.34
CA ASN A 38 16.62 0.81 1.36
C ASN A 38 15.91 1.99 2.05
N ALA A 39 15.29 1.73 3.20
CA ALA A 39 14.57 2.70 4.01
C ALA A 39 15.42 3.91 4.40
N SER A 40 16.67 3.67 4.80
CA SER A 40 17.59 4.75 5.22
C SER A 40 17.89 5.77 4.12
N SER A 41 17.69 5.39 2.86
CA SER A 41 17.92 6.24 1.68
C SER A 41 16.69 7.06 1.26
N VAL A 42 15.50 6.71 1.75
CA VAL A 42 14.24 7.34 1.34
C VAL A 42 13.97 8.59 2.18
N LYS A 43 14.15 9.76 1.58
CA LYS A 43 13.85 11.07 2.19
C LYS A 43 12.48 11.62 1.80
N SER A 44 12.02 11.29 0.61
CA SER A 44 10.69 11.67 0.14
C SER A 44 10.18 10.71 -0.93
N ILE A 45 8.85 10.62 -1.03
CA ILE A 45 8.14 9.85 -2.05
C ILE A 45 7.05 10.76 -2.64
N GLU A 46 6.95 10.77 -3.97
CA GLU A 46 5.81 11.27 -4.72
C GLU A 46 5.25 10.12 -5.54
N SER A 47 3.93 9.91 -5.54
CA SER A 47 3.29 8.82 -6.27
C SER A 47 1.88 9.20 -6.69
N ASP A 48 1.39 8.61 -7.76
CA ASP A 48 -0.04 8.51 -8.02
C ASP A 48 -0.61 7.39 -7.16
N PHE A 49 -1.89 7.51 -6.75
CA PHE A 49 -2.59 6.41 -6.13
C PHE A 49 -4.01 6.23 -6.69
N LYS A 50 -4.46 4.98 -6.66
CA LYS A 50 -5.86 4.59 -6.81
C LYS A 50 -6.28 3.88 -5.52
N GLN A 51 -7.36 4.35 -4.90
CA GLN A 51 -7.96 3.73 -3.71
C GLN A 51 -9.23 2.99 -4.12
N ILE A 52 -9.41 1.80 -3.60
CA ILE A 52 -10.63 1.00 -3.72
C ILE A 52 -11.10 0.72 -2.30
N LYS A 53 -12.27 1.21 -1.93
CA LYS A 53 -12.89 0.91 -0.63
C LYS A 53 -14.08 -0.01 -0.86
N HIS A 54 -13.95 -1.23 -0.35
CA HIS A 54 -15.01 -2.23 -0.30
C HIS A 54 -15.71 -2.16 1.04
N ILE A 55 -17.03 -2.04 1.00
CA ILE A 55 -17.90 -2.09 2.18
C ILE A 55 -18.97 -3.12 1.88
N GLY A 56 -19.00 -4.22 2.64
CA GLY A 56 -19.87 -5.36 2.38
C GLY A 56 -21.37 -5.01 2.31
N ALA A 57 -21.79 -3.92 2.98
CA ALA A 57 -23.14 -3.39 2.88
C ALA A 57 -23.47 -2.70 1.55
N PHE A 58 -22.45 -2.36 0.74
CA PHE A 58 -22.64 -1.66 -0.53
C PHE A 58 -22.49 -2.61 -1.73
N LYS A 59 -23.33 -2.40 -2.76
CA LYS A 59 -23.27 -3.22 -3.99
C LYS A 59 -22.05 -2.94 -4.86
N LYS A 60 -21.38 -1.81 -4.68
CA LYS A 60 -20.23 -1.36 -5.50
C LYS A 60 -19.16 -0.78 -4.62
N ASP A 61 -17.92 -1.00 -5.03
CA ASP A 61 -16.77 -0.38 -4.42
C ASP A 61 -16.75 1.14 -4.66
N ILE A 62 -16.24 1.87 -3.67
CA ILE A 62 -15.95 3.29 -3.80
C ILE A 62 -14.52 3.41 -4.34
N VAL A 63 -14.39 4.00 -5.53
CA VAL A 63 -13.08 4.18 -6.18
C VAL A 63 -12.70 5.65 -6.14
N SER A 64 -11.51 5.94 -5.62
CA SER A 64 -10.92 7.28 -5.58
C SER A 64 -9.52 7.25 -6.17
N SER A 65 -9.03 8.42 -6.59
CA SER A 65 -7.65 8.56 -7.10
C SER A 65 -7.06 9.90 -6.72
N GLY A 66 -5.72 9.98 -6.73
CA GLY A 66 -5.04 11.21 -6.37
C GLY A 66 -3.53 11.08 -6.37
N LYS A 67 -2.89 12.02 -5.64
CA LYS A 67 -1.44 12.08 -5.42
C LYS A 67 -1.11 11.79 -3.96
N PHE A 68 -0.09 10.97 -3.76
CA PHE A 68 0.49 10.66 -2.47
C PHE A 68 1.85 11.33 -2.35
N TYR A 69 2.09 11.96 -1.21
CA TYR A 69 3.37 12.58 -0.88
C TYR A 69 3.80 12.14 0.51
N TYR A 70 5.04 11.74 0.63
CA TYR A 70 5.72 11.47 1.89
C TYR A 70 7.00 12.29 1.97
N LYS A 71 7.31 12.82 3.13
CA LYS A 71 8.61 13.42 3.45
C LYS A 71 9.05 13.02 4.85
N ALA A 72 10.29 12.61 5.00
CA ALA A 72 10.89 12.36 6.31
C ALA A 72 10.89 13.66 7.12
N SER A 73 10.58 13.69 8.37
CA SER A 73 10.13 12.73 9.36
C SER A 73 8.61 12.84 9.54
N ASP A 74 7.89 11.79 9.22
CA ASP A 74 6.46 11.61 9.53
C ASP A 74 5.49 12.61 8.88
N LYS A 75 5.81 13.10 7.68
CA LYS A 75 4.91 13.97 6.92
C LYS A 75 4.29 13.19 5.78
N VAL A 76 2.97 13.11 5.76
CA VAL A 76 2.20 12.48 4.69
C VAL A 76 1.14 13.44 4.18
N SER A 77 0.93 13.46 2.88
CA SER A 77 -0.16 14.21 2.27
C SER A 77 -0.79 13.39 1.16
N LEU A 78 -2.12 13.27 1.22
CA LEU A 78 -2.96 12.62 0.22
C LEU A 78 -3.84 13.68 -0.43
N HIS A 79 -3.65 13.92 -1.72
CA HIS A 79 -4.45 14.84 -2.50
C HIS A 79 -5.38 14.03 -3.38
N TYR A 80 -6.62 13.86 -2.95
CA TYR A 80 -7.67 13.21 -3.74
C TYR A 80 -8.13 14.15 -4.86
N VAL A 81 -8.28 13.60 -6.06
CA VAL A 81 -8.71 14.31 -7.26
C VAL A 81 -10.09 13.84 -7.72
N ALA A 82 -10.35 12.56 -7.63
CA ALA A 82 -11.61 11.96 -8.04
C ALA A 82 -12.11 10.95 -6.99
N PRO A 83 -13.44 10.77 -6.83
CA PRO A 83 -14.54 11.49 -7.50
C PRO A 83 -14.74 12.91 -7.00
N GLN A 84 -14.31 13.22 -5.76
CA GLN A 84 -14.39 14.54 -5.15
C GLN A 84 -13.00 14.97 -4.68
N PRO A 85 -12.59 16.23 -4.95
CA PRO A 85 -11.30 16.73 -4.50
C PRO A 85 -11.33 17.03 -3.00
N TYR A 86 -10.37 16.48 -2.28
CA TYR A 86 -10.05 16.83 -0.90
C TYR A 86 -8.60 16.48 -0.58
N THR A 87 -8.10 17.06 0.49
CA THR A 87 -6.71 16.82 0.93
C THR A 87 -6.69 16.33 2.36
N VAL A 88 -5.87 15.32 2.61
CA VAL A 88 -5.56 14.84 3.96
C VAL A 88 -4.07 15.07 4.19
N VAL A 89 -3.72 15.88 5.19
CA VAL A 89 -2.34 16.11 5.60
C VAL A 89 -2.14 15.58 6.99
N MET A 90 -1.11 14.76 7.15
CA MET A 90 -0.62 14.29 8.45
C MET A 90 0.79 14.83 8.64
N ASN A 91 0.98 15.56 9.72
CA ASN A 91 2.26 16.15 10.06
C ASN A 91 2.43 16.15 11.58
N SER A 92 3.47 15.46 12.07
CA SER A 92 3.71 15.24 13.49
C SER A 92 2.49 14.56 14.16
N ASN A 93 1.84 15.23 15.09
CA ASN A 93 0.68 14.72 15.83
C ASN A 93 -0.66 15.27 15.34
N LYS A 94 -0.70 15.91 14.17
CA LYS A 94 -1.92 16.55 13.64
C LYS A 94 -2.32 15.94 12.32
N ILE A 95 -3.63 15.89 12.12
CA ILE A 95 -4.25 15.59 10.85
C ILE A 95 -5.11 16.78 10.44
N LYS A 96 -4.98 17.22 9.19
CA LYS A 96 -5.84 18.21 8.56
C LYS A 96 -6.58 17.54 7.41
N ILE A 97 -7.89 17.70 7.38
CA ILE A 97 -8.74 17.36 6.22
C ILE A 97 -9.29 18.66 5.66
N GLU A 98 -9.04 18.91 4.39
CA GLU A 98 -9.49 20.11 3.70
C GLU A 98 -10.30 19.73 2.46
N SER A 99 -11.54 20.20 2.40
CA SER A 99 -12.47 19.99 1.29
C SER A 99 -13.33 21.25 1.09
N GLU A 100 -13.50 21.71 -0.15
CA GLU A 100 -14.34 22.87 -0.51
C GLU A 100 -14.01 24.13 0.34
N GLY A 101 -12.73 24.36 0.63
CA GLY A 101 -12.26 25.48 1.45
C GLY A 101 -12.51 25.36 2.95
N LYS A 102 -13.19 24.32 3.41
CA LYS A 102 -13.36 24.01 4.84
C LYS A 102 -12.21 23.15 5.34
N LYS A 103 -11.68 23.54 6.50
CA LYS A 103 -10.57 22.83 7.15
C LYS A 103 -11.03 22.25 8.48
N ASN A 104 -10.74 20.99 8.67
CA ASN A 104 -10.88 20.31 9.96
C ASN A 104 -9.51 19.83 10.41
N ILE A 105 -9.08 20.24 11.60
CA ILE A 105 -7.78 19.88 12.20
C ILE A 105 -8.05 19.17 13.51
N MET A 106 -7.45 17.99 13.67
CA MET A 106 -7.56 17.19 14.88
C MET A 106 -6.18 16.66 15.29
N ASN A 107 -6.03 16.28 16.56
CA ASN A 107 -4.82 15.61 17.03
C ASN A 107 -4.93 14.11 16.75
N LEU A 108 -3.87 13.51 16.23
CA LEU A 108 -3.80 12.05 16.04
C LEU A 108 -3.90 11.29 17.38
N LYS A 109 -3.39 11.88 18.46
CA LYS A 109 -3.47 11.27 19.81
C LYS A 109 -4.88 11.05 20.32
N ASP A 110 -5.83 11.83 19.83
CA ASP A 110 -7.24 11.75 20.22
C ASP A 110 -7.96 10.59 19.50
N ASN A 111 -7.32 10.02 18.45
CA ASN A 111 -7.83 8.88 17.69
C ASN A 111 -6.74 7.83 17.51
N LYS A 112 -6.67 6.90 18.48
CA LYS A 112 -5.66 5.83 18.50
C LYS A 112 -5.64 5.00 17.21
N GLN A 113 -6.81 4.72 16.64
CA GLN A 113 -6.97 3.94 15.42
C GLN A 113 -6.33 4.64 14.20
N MET A 114 -6.58 5.94 14.03
CA MET A 114 -5.95 6.73 12.97
C MET A 114 -4.43 6.85 13.18
N GLN A 115 -3.99 6.97 14.43
CA GLN A 115 -2.57 7.00 14.75
C GLN A 115 -1.87 5.69 14.39
N GLU A 116 -2.46 4.54 14.71
CA GLU A 116 -1.92 3.22 14.36
C GLU A 116 -1.86 3.04 12.84
N MET A 117 -2.91 3.39 12.12
CA MET A 117 -2.94 3.34 10.66
C MET A 117 -1.87 4.24 10.02
N PHE A 118 -1.69 5.46 10.53
CA PHE A 118 -0.65 6.38 10.08
C PHE A 118 0.75 5.82 10.33
N ASN A 119 0.99 5.28 11.53
CA ASN A 119 2.27 4.66 11.87
C ASN A 119 2.58 3.50 10.93
N MET A 120 1.61 2.61 10.66
CA MET A 120 1.79 1.51 9.71
C MET A 120 2.11 2.02 8.30
N LEU A 121 1.37 3.00 7.80
CA LEU A 121 1.65 3.59 6.50
C LEU A 121 3.08 4.13 6.42
N THR A 122 3.51 4.87 7.44
CA THR A 122 4.86 5.44 7.52
C THR A 122 5.93 4.35 7.59
N VAL A 123 5.73 3.34 8.43
CA VAL A 123 6.66 2.20 8.57
C VAL A 123 6.89 1.51 7.22
N PHE A 124 5.83 1.21 6.48
CA PHE A 124 5.96 0.51 5.21
C PHE A 124 6.48 1.39 4.07
N MET A 125 6.13 2.67 4.06
CA MET A 125 6.69 3.60 3.08
C MET A 125 8.18 3.87 3.31
N THR A 126 8.64 3.79 4.56
CA THR A 126 10.05 3.96 4.91
C THR A 126 10.82 2.65 5.03
N GLY A 127 10.13 1.50 5.17
CA GLY A 127 10.74 0.20 5.40
C GLY A 127 11.29 -0.02 6.81
N ASN A 128 11.00 0.86 7.77
CA ASN A 128 11.45 0.73 9.16
C ASN A 128 10.50 -0.17 9.98
N LEU A 129 10.63 -1.49 9.79
CA LEU A 129 9.77 -2.50 10.41
C LEU A 129 9.91 -2.59 11.94
N SER A 130 11.02 -2.10 12.52
CA SER A 130 11.26 -2.14 13.97
C SER A 130 10.24 -1.32 14.79
N ASN A 131 9.54 -0.39 14.14
CA ASN A 131 8.52 0.44 14.76
C ASN A 131 7.12 -0.19 14.81
N ILE A 132 6.96 -1.42 14.31
CA ILE A 132 5.68 -2.13 14.41
C ILE A 132 5.47 -2.60 15.85
N SER A 133 4.29 -2.29 16.41
CA SER A 133 3.91 -2.70 17.77
C SER A 133 3.99 -4.23 17.93
N LYS A 134 4.40 -4.69 19.13
CA LYS A 134 4.40 -6.11 19.51
C LYS A 134 3.00 -6.75 19.51
N ASP A 135 1.96 -5.94 19.41
CA ASP A 135 0.58 -6.42 19.26
C ASP A 135 0.28 -7.01 17.87
N TYR A 136 1.22 -6.92 16.94
CA TYR A 136 1.12 -7.43 15.59
C TYR A 136 2.20 -8.46 15.31
N ARG A 137 1.84 -9.48 14.52
CA ARG A 137 2.77 -10.45 13.93
C ARG A 137 2.90 -10.19 12.44
N MET A 138 4.09 -10.42 11.90
CA MET A 138 4.37 -10.30 10.48
C MET A 138 4.62 -11.67 9.87
N GLU A 139 4.08 -11.88 8.69
CA GLU A 139 4.34 -13.03 7.84
C GLU A 139 4.86 -12.55 6.49
N TYR A 140 5.82 -13.25 5.91
CA TYR A 140 6.54 -12.83 4.72
C TYR A 140 6.39 -13.86 3.62
N TYR A 141 6.02 -13.39 2.43
CA TYR A 141 5.81 -14.20 1.25
C TYR A 141 6.46 -13.55 0.05
N GLU A 142 6.68 -14.33 -1.00
CA GLU A 142 7.21 -13.84 -2.26
C GLU A 142 6.69 -14.64 -3.46
N ASP A 143 6.65 -13.99 -4.63
CA ASP A 143 6.48 -14.62 -5.93
C ASP A 143 7.58 -14.16 -6.90
N GLY A 144 7.38 -14.31 -8.21
CA GLY A 144 8.35 -13.86 -9.22
C GLY A 144 8.52 -12.33 -9.28
N GLN A 145 7.55 -11.54 -8.84
CA GLN A 145 7.48 -10.10 -9.04
C GLN A 145 7.44 -9.30 -7.73
N TYR A 146 6.80 -9.83 -6.70
CA TYR A 146 6.54 -9.11 -5.46
C TYR A 146 7.06 -9.84 -4.23
N TYR A 147 7.38 -9.05 -3.20
CA TYR A 147 7.36 -9.47 -1.81
C TYR A 147 6.00 -9.07 -1.22
N LEU A 148 5.43 -9.91 -0.38
CA LEU A 148 4.24 -9.62 0.40
C LEU A 148 4.57 -9.71 1.89
N ILE A 149 4.28 -8.65 2.62
CA ILE A 149 4.30 -8.62 4.08
C ILE A 149 2.86 -8.56 4.54
N THR A 150 2.43 -9.57 5.31
CA THR A 150 1.13 -9.59 5.96
C THR A 150 1.32 -9.27 7.44
N VAL A 151 0.64 -8.24 7.92
CA VAL A 151 0.64 -7.80 9.32
C VAL A 151 -0.72 -8.11 9.92
N LYS A 152 -0.75 -8.94 10.96
CA LYS A 152 -1.98 -9.38 11.63
C LYS A 152 -1.91 -9.09 13.12
N PRO A 153 -3.03 -8.74 13.77
CA PRO A 153 -3.09 -8.66 15.22
C PRO A 153 -2.70 -10.00 15.86
N VAL A 154 -2.02 -9.95 17.00
CA VAL A 154 -1.71 -11.17 17.77
C VAL A 154 -2.97 -11.72 18.44
N ASN A 155 -3.87 -10.84 18.89
CA ASN A 155 -5.14 -11.20 19.52
C ASN A 155 -6.32 -10.72 18.65
N ASP A 156 -7.22 -11.62 18.30
CA ASP A 156 -8.41 -11.31 17.48
C ASP A 156 -9.50 -10.51 18.23
N SER A 157 -9.35 -10.32 19.55
CA SER A 157 -10.35 -9.69 20.41
C SER A 157 -10.38 -8.16 20.35
N THR A 158 -9.54 -7.55 19.52
CA THR A 158 -9.46 -6.08 19.38
C THR A 158 -9.80 -5.69 17.96
N ASN A 159 -10.51 -4.55 17.78
CA ASN A 159 -10.78 -3.92 16.48
C ASN A 159 -9.49 -3.44 15.80
N LYS A 160 -8.60 -4.39 15.48
CA LYS A 160 -7.32 -4.12 14.84
C LYS A 160 -7.40 -4.50 13.37
N TYR A 161 -6.71 -3.73 12.56
CA TYR A 161 -6.61 -3.96 11.13
C TYR A 161 -5.58 -5.05 10.82
N ALA A 162 -5.87 -5.87 9.82
CA ALA A 162 -4.84 -6.61 9.11
C ALA A 162 -4.35 -5.77 7.91
N LEU A 163 -3.07 -5.86 7.60
CA LEU A 163 -2.47 -5.10 6.51
C LEU A 163 -1.63 -6.03 5.63
N ASP A 164 -1.89 -5.99 4.32
CA ASP A 164 -1.05 -6.62 3.31
C ASP A 164 -0.31 -5.55 2.51
N VAL A 165 1.02 -5.67 2.44
CA VAL A 165 1.88 -4.74 1.72
C VAL A 165 2.65 -5.49 0.65
N TYR A 166 2.47 -5.09 -0.60
CA TYR A 166 3.17 -5.64 -1.76
C TYR A 166 4.30 -4.70 -2.17
N LEU A 167 5.52 -5.22 -2.15
CA LEU A 167 6.71 -4.51 -2.57
C LEU A 167 7.21 -5.07 -3.90
N ASN A 168 7.52 -4.21 -4.84
CA ASN A 168 8.13 -4.62 -6.09
C ASN A 168 9.55 -5.12 -5.84
N LYS A 169 9.90 -6.32 -6.32
CA LYS A 169 11.23 -6.91 -6.14
C LYS A 169 12.35 -6.13 -6.82
N LYS A 170 12.02 -5.37 -7.87
CA LYS A 170 13.00 -4.62 -8.67
C LYS A 170 13.61 -3.45 -7.89
N ASP A 171 12.78 -2.70 -7.16
CA ASP A 171 13.18 -1.43 -6.54
C ASP A 171 12.69 -1.25 -5.10
N MET A 172 12.07 -2.28 -4.51
CA MET A 172 11.51 -2.27 -3.15
C MET A 172 10.39 -1.23 -2.94
N SER A 173 9.85 -0.64 -4.01
CA SER A 173 8.75 0.30 -3.90
C SER A 173 7.44 -0.40 -3.51
N VAL A 174 6.63 0.27 -2.70
CA VAL A 174 5.29 -0.22 -2.35
C VAL A 174 4.38 -0.09 -3.56
N SER A 175 3.96 -1.20 -4.14
CA SER A 175 3.03 -1.22 -5.28
C SER A 175 1.57 -1.23 -4.86
N LYS A 176 1.26 -1.93 -3.75
CA LYS A 176 -0.10 -2.08 -3.24
C LYS A 176 -0.08 -2.21 -1.71
N MET A 177 -1.08 -1.62 -1.07
CA MET A 177 -1.41 -1.84 0.34
C MET A 177 -2.89 -2.14 0.47
N ARG A 178 -3.23 -3.17 1.25
CA ARG A 178 -4.61 -3.53 1.58
C ARG A 178 -4.78 -3.54 3.08
N ILE A 179 -5.67 -2.71 3.57
CA ILE A 179 -6.08 -2.63 4.97
C ILE A 179 -7.41 -3.36 5.07
N SER A 180 -7.42 -4.50 5.77
CA SER A 180 -8.64 -5.29 6.01
C SER A 180 -9.19 -4.95 7.38
N GLU A 181 -10.48 -4.66 7.42
CA GLU A 181 -11.27 -4.36 8.61
C GLU A 181 -12.11 -5.59 8.99
N ASN A 182 -12.91 -5.50 10.04
CA ASN A 182 -13.83 -6.56 10.41
C ASN A 182 -14.92 -6.74 9.33
N GLU A 183 -15.51 -7.95 9.26
CA GLU A 183 -16.68 -8.26 8.41
C GLU A 183 -16.45 -8.21 6.89
N GLY A 184 -15.19 -8.32 6.45
CA GLY A 184 -14.86 -8.37 5.02
C GLY A 184 -14.68 -7.01 4.36
N ASP A 185 -14.86 -5.91 5.10
CA ASP A 185 -14.55 -4.57 4.63
C ASP A 185 -13.05 -4.38 4.45
N TYR A 186 -12.65 -3.69 3.39
CA TYR A 186 -11.24 -3.36 3.17
C TYR A 186 -11.07 -2.06 2.39
N THR A 187 -9.90 -1.48 2.57
CA THR A 187 -9.42 -0.38 1.75
C THR A 187 -8.10 -0.79 1.08
N GLU A 188 -8.04 -0.70 -0.23
CA GLU A 188 -6.87 -1.05 -1.03
C GLU A 188 -6.32 0.19 -1.74
N TYR A 189 -5.00 0.41 -1.65
CA TYR A 189 -4.27 1.45 -2.35
C TYR A 189 -3.33 0.82 -3.36
N HIS A 190 -3.39 1.25 -4.60
CA HIS A 190 -2.44 0.94 -5.67
C HIS A 190 -1.61 2.18 -5.96
N PHE A 191 -0.29 2.05 -5.86
CA PHE A 191 0.66 3.13 -6.10
C PHE A 191 1.34 2.97 -7.46
N SER A 192 1.54 4.08 -8.17
CA SER A 192 2.19 4.10 -9.48
C SER A 192 2.99 5.39 -9.67
N ASN A 193 3.85 5.41 -10.68
CA ASN A 193 4.66 6.57 -11.05
C ASN A 193 5.46 7.15 -9.87
N GLN A 194 6.03 6.26 -9.02
CA GLN A 194 6.77 6.68 -7.85
C GLN A 194 8.07 7.37 -8.21
N LYS A 195 8.32 8.50 -7.53
CA LYS A 195 9.58 9.25 -7.58
C LYS A 195 10.13 9.37 -6.18
N LEU A 196 11.39 8.95 -6.00
CA LEU A 196 12.07 8.99 -4.71
C LEU A 196 12.99 10.21 -4.64
N ASN A 197 13.00 10.87 -3.49
CA ASN A 197 13.95 11.95 -3.15
C ASN A 197 13.93 13.16 -4.09
N THR A 198 12.80 13.39 -4.76
CA THR A 198 12.63 14.52 -5.69
C THR A 198 11.79 15.67 -5.12
N LEU A 199 11.15 15.46 -3.96
CA LEU A 199 10.17 16.39 -3.42
C LEU A 199 10.84 17.56 -2.68
N ASN A 200 10.68 18.78 -3.20
CA ASN A 200 11.22 20.02 -2.64
C ASN A 200 10.15 20.95 -2.06
N ASN A 201 8.86 20.60 -2.19
CA ASN A 201 7.75 21.48 -1.80
C ASN A 201 7.21 21.12 -0.41
N ASP A 202 7.56 21.91 0.61
CA ASP A 202 7.08 21.73 1.99
C ASP A 202 5.66 22.23 2.23
N THR A 203 5.10 23.02 1.31
CA THR A 203 3.73 23.54 1.46
C THR A 203 2.68 22.44 1.41
N LEU A 204 3.00 21.30 0.78
CA LEU A 204 2.15 20.11 0.73
C LEU A 204 1.81 19.53 2.10
N PHE A 205 2.61 19.85 3.13
CA PHE A 205 2.49 19.30 4.48
C PHE A 205 2.05 20.32 5.53
N LYS A 206 1.58 21.49 5.11
CA LYS A 206 1.07 22.52 6.03
C LYS A 206 -0.27 22.09 6.64
N ILE A 207 -0.32 22.13 7.97
CA ILE A 207 -1.54 21.95 8.78
C ILE A 207 -2.33 23.27 8.82
#